data_f1d56cebf6956f681246905cf5857881
#
_entry.id   f1d56cebf6956f681246905cf5857881
#
_cell.length_a   1.000
_cell.length_b   1.000
_cell.length_c   1.000
_cell.angle_alpha   90.00
_cell.angle_beta   90.00
_cell.angle_gamma   90.00
#
_symmetry.space_group_name_H-M   'P 1'
#
loop_
_entity.id
_entity.type
_entity.pdbx_description
1 polymer ?
#
loop_
_entity_poly.entity_id
_entity_poly.type
_entity_poly.pdbx_seq_one_letter_code
_entity_poly.pdbx_strand_id
1 'polypeptide(L)'
;MTSSSKLSSGKKIYFASDFHLGVPTKAISLEREKKLVKWLDEVSKDAEEIFLVGDVFDFWYEYKTVIPKGFVRIQGKIAELTDAGIKVHYFIGNHDMWAFDYFTEELGVKMYRDHEEFEFSGKKFFIGHGDGL
;
A
#
# COMPACT_ATOMS: atom_id res chain seq x y z
N MET A 1 -9.71 -13.08 11.22
CA MET A 1 -10.93 -12.28 10.96
C MET A 1 -11.13 -12.10 9.46
N THR A 2 -12.35 -12.12 9.00
CA THR A 2 -12.68 -11.96 7.60
C THR A 2 -13.33 -10.60 7.36
N SER A 3 -12.75 -9.81 6.47
CA SER A 3 -13.37 -8.57 6.00
C SER A 3 -14.15 -8.89 4.73
N SER A 4 -15.39 -8.43 4.67
CA SER A 4 -16.27 -8.73 3.55
C SER A 4 -16.77 -7.43 2.92
N SER A 5 -16.76 -7.37 1.59
CA SER A 5 -17.33 -6.25 0.86
C SER A 5 -17.88 -6.68 -0.49
N LYS A 6 -18.79 -5.87 -1.02
CA LYS A 6 -19.38 -6.05 -2.32
C LYS A 6 -18.79 -5.02 -3.28
N LEU A 7 -18.31 -5.49 -4.44
CA LEU A 7 -17.84 -4.58 -5.47
C LEU A 7 -19.00 -3.88 -6.15
N SER A 8 -18.89 -2.57 -6.31
CA SER A 8 -19.80 -1.81 -7.15
C SER A 8 -19.59 -2.19 -8.62
N SER A 9 -20.64 -2.06 -9.42
CA SER A 9 -20.54 -2.38 -10.85
C SER A 9 -19.44 -1.59 -11.53
N GLY A 10 -18.57 -2.26 -12.27
CA GLY A 10 -17.45 -1.65 -12.97
C GLY A 10 -16.24 -1.35 -12.11
N LYS A 11 -16.30 -1.63 -10.80
CA LYS A 11 -15.16 -1.40 -9.89
C LYS A 11 -14.28 -2.63 -9.78
N LYS A 12 -13.03 -2.42 -9.45
CA LYS A 12 -11.99 -3.46 -9.38
C LYS A 12 -11.17 -3.37 -8.10
N ILE A 13 -10.54 -4.47 -7.76
CA ILE A 13 -9.57 -4.56 -6.67
C ILE A 13 -8.18 -4.71 -7.30
N TYR A 14 -7.23 -3.90 -6.84
CA TYR A 14 -5.86 -3.91 -7.38
C TYR A 14 -4.85 -4.30 -6.31
N PHE A 15 -3.82 -5.01 -6.73
CA PHE A 15 -2.73 -5.48 -5.86
C PHE A 15 -1.38 -5.06 -6.43
N ALA A 16 -0.46 -4.64 -5.56
CA ALA A 16 0.91 -4.31 -5.94
C ALA A 16 1.84 -4.60 -4.77
N SER A 17 3.10 -4.97 -5.06
CA SER A 17 4.09 -5.25 -4.02
C SER A 17 5.51 -5.15 -4.56
N ASP A 18 6.49 -5.18 -3.63
CA ASP A 18 7.91 -5.38 -3.92
C ASP A 18 8.52 -4.30 -4.83
N PHE A 19 8.19 -3.05 -4.56
CA PHE A 19 8.78 -1.92 -5.28
C PHE A 19 10.16 -1.56 -4.76
N HIS A 20 10.46 -1.86 -3.49
CA HIS A 20 11.75 -1.58 -2.85
C HIS A 20 12.23 -0.16 -3.12
N LEU A 21 11.37 0.81 -2.87
CA LEU A 21 11.73 2.22 -3.05
C LEU A 21 12.87 2.60 -2.10
N GLY A 22 13.85 3.33 -2.64
CA GLY A 22 15.04 3.73 -1.91
C GLY A 22 16.33 3.19 -2.50
N VAL A 23 16.27 2.11 -3.27
CA VAL A 23 17.45 1.45 -3.84
C VAL A 23 17.28 1.25 -5.34
N PRO A 24 18.37 1.00 -6.10
CA PRO A 24 19.77 1.02 -5.68
C PRO A 24 20.34 2.42 -5.50
N THR A 25 19.80 3.41 -6.20
CA THR A 25 20.20 4.81 -6.05
C THR A 25 18.96 5.66 -5.90
N LYS A 26 19.14 6.89 -5.41
CA LYS A 26 18.04 7.83 -5.27
C LYS A 26 17.38 8.13 -6.63
N ALA A 27 18.18 8.29 -7.69
CA ALA A 27 17.65 8.60 -9.02
C ALA A 27 16.81 7.45 -9.58
N ILE A 28 17.30 6.21 -9.50
CA ILE A 28 16.57 5.04 -10.00
C ILE A 28 15.32 4.79 -9.16
N SER A 29 15.42 4.95 -7.84
CA SER A 29 14.28 4.84 -6.95
C SER A 29 13.19 5.86 -7.30
N LEU A 30 13.58 7.09 -7.57
CA LEU A 30 12.64 8.15 -7.93
C LEU A 30 11.88 7.81 -9.23
N GLU A 31 12.56 7.20 -10.20
CA GLU A 31 11.91 6.75 -11.44
C GLU A 31 10.85 5.69 -11.16
N ARG A 32 11.16 4.72 -10.29
CA ARG A 32 10.15 3.70 -9.89
C ARG A 32 9.01 4.32 -9.10
N GLU A 33 9.30 5.27 -8.23
CA GLU A 33 8.28 5.97 -7.45
C GLU A 33 7.31 6.69 -8.39
N LYS A 34 7.82 7.38 -9.39
CA LYS A 34 6.98 8.07 -10.40
C LYS A 34 6.12 7.09 -11.18
N LYS A 35 6.68 5.92 -11.54
CA LYS A 35 5.90 4.90 -12.24
C LYS A 35 4.79 4.34 -11.37
N LEU A 36 5.06 4.11 -10.10
CA LEU A 36 4.06 3.64 -9.16
C LEU A 36 2.95 4.68 -8.98
N VAL A 37 3.31 5.94 -8.83
CA VAL A 37 2.34 7.04 -8.72
C VAL A 37 1.46 7.11 -9.97
N LYS A 38 2.06 6.96 -11.14
CA LYS A 38 1.30 6.96 -12.41
C LYS A 38 0.34 5.78 -12.48
N TRP A 39 0.79 4.60 -12.05
CA TRP A 39 -0.07 3.41 -12.02
C TRP A 39 -1.24 3.61 -11.05
N LEU A 40 -0.97 4.16 -9.87
CA LEU A 40 -2.02 4.46 -8.90
C LEU A 40 -3.03 5.46 -9.45
N ASP A 41 -2.56 6.45 -10.19
CA ASP A 41 -3.44 7.41 -10.83
C ASP A 41 -4.37 6.73 -11.85
N GLU A 42 -3.81 5.82 -12.67
CA GLU A 42 -4.59 5.08 -13.66
C GLU A 42 -5.63 4.18 -13.00
N VAL A 43 -5.24 3.38 -12.01
CA VAL A 43 -6.17 2.43 -11.38
C VAL A 43 -7.21 3.13 -10.51
N SER A 44 -6.92 4.35 -10.05
CA SER A 44 -7.88 5.11 -9.24
C SER A 44 -9.20 5.39 -9.96
N LYS A 45 -9.19 5.30 -11.28
CA LYS A 45 -10.38 5.56 -12.09
C LYS A 45 -11.47 4.52 -11.86
N ASP A 46 -11.10 3.28 -11.54
CA ASP A 46 -12.06 2.19 -11.32
C ASP A 46 -11.75 1.34 -10.08
N ALA A 47 -10.84 1.76 -9.22
CA ALA A 47 -10.49 1.00 -8.02
C ALA A 47 -11.56 1.17 -6.94
N GLU A 48 -12.01 0.04 -6.41
CA GLU A 48 -12.79 0.01 -5.16
C GLU A 48 -11.84 0.00 -3.98
N GLU A 49 -10.84 -0.88 -4.03
CA GLU A 49 -9.81 -1.03 -3.00
C GLU A 49 -8.47 -1.33 -3.66
N ILE A 50 -7.40 -0.88 -3.02
CA ILE A 50 -6.02 -1.11 -3.47
C ILE A 50 -5.25 -1.77 -2.32
N PHE A 51 -4.55 -2.85 -2.63
CA PHE A 51 -3.72 -3.59 -1.68
C PHE A 51 -2.26 -3.43 -2.04
N LEU A 52 -1.49 -2.84 -1.12
CA LEU A 52 -0.04 -2.77 -1.21
C LEU A 52 0.52 -3.87 -0.31
N VAL A 53 1.05 -4.93 -0.92
CA VAL A 53 1.32 -6.17 -0.22
C VAL A 53 2.83 -6.30 0.08
N GLY A 54 3.32 -5.41 0.94
CA GLY A 54 4.67 -5.50 1.50
C GLY A 54 5.79 -5.00 0.59
N ASP A 55 6.89 -4.65 1.23
CA ASP A 55 8.14 -4.23 0.58
C ASP A 55 7.94 -3.12 -0.46
N VAL A 56 7.04 -2.19 -0.19
CA VAL A 56 6.91 -0.97 -1.00
C VAL A 56 8.18 -0.14 -0.85
N PHE A 57 8.72 -0.09 0.35
CA PHE A 57 10.00 0.55 0.64
C PHE A 57 11.05 -0.52 0.92
N ASP A 58 12.28 -0.29 0.44
CA ASP A 58 13.38 -1.18 0.73
C ASP A 58 13.73 -1.14 2.22
N PHE A 59 13.57 0.02 2.83
CA PHE A 59 13.71 0.19 4.28
C PHE A 59 12.77 1.29 4.74
N TRP A 60 12.06 1.03 5.86
CA TRP A 60 11.23 2.04 6.50
C TRP A 60 11.34 1.87 8.01
N TYR A 61 11.74 2.94 8.69
CA TYR A 61 11.87 2.96 10.14
C TYR A 61 11.27 4.24 10.70
N GLU A 62 10.30 4.10 11.61
CA GLU A 62 9.68 5.22 12.30
C GLU A 62 10.25 5.32 13.70
N TYR A 63 10.60 6.53 14.12
CA TYR A 63 11.11 6.79 15.46
C TYR A 63 10.46 8.07 15.99
N LYS A 64 9.56 7.92 16.96
CA LYS A 64 8.80 9.06 17.54
C LYS A 64 8.10 9.86 16.44
N THR A 65 8.54 11.10 16.20
CA THR A 65 7.99 11.97 15.16
C THR A 65 8.84 12.03 13.91
N VAL A 66 9.81 11.10 13.78
CA VAL A 66 10.76 11.10 12.65
C VAL A 66 10.45 9.92 11.72
N ILE A 67 10.43 10.21 10.42
CA ILE A 67 10.29 9.21 9.36
C ILE A 67 11.43 9.40 8.36
N PRO A 68 11.69 8.41 7.48
CA PRO A 68 12.65 8.59 6.41
C PRO A 68 12.27 9.78 5.53
N LYS A 69 13.23 10.61 5.18
CA LYS A 69 12.96 11.74 4.30
C LYS A 69 12.85 11.27 2.84
N GLY A 70 12.03 11.98 2.08
CA GLY A 70 11.80 11.65 0.68
C GLY A 70 10.50 10.90 0.49
N PHE A 71 10.37 10.28 -0.68
CA PHE A 71 9.16 9.50 -1.03
C PHE A 71 7.87 10.31 -0.93
N VAL A 72 7.96 11.63 -1.16
CA VAL A 72 6.81 12.50 -0.98
C VAL A 72 5.75 12.29 -2.07
N ARG A 73 6.15 11.85 -3.25
CA ARG A 73 5.22 11.65 -4.37
C ARG A 73 4.30 10.47 -4.11
N ILE A 74 4.85 9.33 -3.67
CA ILE A 74 4.03 8.16 -3.36
C ILE A 74 3.14 8.43 -2.13
N GLN A 75 3.67 9.09 -1.12
CA GLN A 75 2.90 9.45 0.06
C GLN A 75 1.73 10.37 -0.31
N GLY A 76 2.01 11.41 -1.10
CA GLY A 76 0.97 12.35 -1.54
C GLY A 76 -0.11 11.67 -2.37
N LYS A 77 0.29 10.75 -3.26
CA LYS A 77 -0.69 10.00 -4.07
C LYS A 77 -1.56 9.12 -3.19
N ILE A 78 -0.99 8.41 -2.23
CA ILE A 78 -1.76 7.56 -1.32
C ILE A 78 -2.76 8.42 -0.52
N ALA A 79 -2.31 9.56 0.01
CA ALA A 79 -3.19 10.47 0.73
C ALA A 79 -4.34 10.96 -0.16
N GLU A 80 -4.06 11.29 -1.40
CA GLU A 80 -5.07 11.71 -2.37
C GLU A 80 -6.12 10.61 -2.59
N LEU A 81 -5.67 9.36 -2.73
CA LEU A 81 -6.58 8.23 -2.96
C LEU A 81 -7.48 7.97 -1.75
N THR A 82 -6.92 7.97 -0.54
CA THR A 82 -7.70 7.75 0.67
C THR A 82 -8.66 8.91 0.93
N ASP A 83 -8.24 10.14 0.65
CA ASP A 83 -9.12 11.31 0.75
C ASP A 83 -10.28 11.23 -0.25
N ALA A 84 -10.07 10.59 -1.38
CA ALA A 84 -11.12 10.38 -2.38
C ALA A 84 -12.05 9.21 -2.04
N GLY A 85 -11.82 8.50 -0.94
CA GLY A 85 -12.66 7.41 -0.48
C GLY A 85 -12.24 6.02 -0.94
N ILE A 86 -11.10 5.88 -1.61
CA ILE A 86 -10.57 4.57 -1.99
C ILE A 86 -9.89 3.96 -0.77
N LYS A 87 -10.26 2.71 -0.44
CA LYS A 87 -9.60 2.01 0.67
C LYS A 87 -8.24 1.51 0.21
N VAL A 88 -7.19 1.94 0.90
CA VAL A 88 -5.82 1.46 0.65
C VAL A 88 -5.38 0.62 1.84
N HIS A 89 -5.02 -0.63 1.55
CA HIS A 89 -4.55 -1.60 2.53
C HIS A 89 -3.05 -1.79 2.35
N TYR A 90 -2.31 -1.87 3.44
CA TYR A 90 -0.87 -2.02 3.41
C TYR A 90 -0.46 -3.19 4.29
N PHE A 91 0.07 -4.23 3.69
CA PHE A 91 0.63 -5.37 4.39
C PHE A 91 2.13 -5.16 4.53
N ILE A 92 2.64 -5.29 5.76
CA ILE A 92 4.05 -5.07 6.04
C ILE A 92 4.86 -6.27 5.54
N GLY A 93 5.93 -6.00 4.79
CA GLY A 93 6.90 -6.99 4.39
C GLY A 93 8.09 -6.96 5.34
N ASN A 94 9.12 -7.76 5.01
CA ASN A 94 10.31 -7.82 5.84
C ASN A 94 11.19 -6.57 5.72
N HIS A 95 11.11 -5.84 4.61
CA HIS A 95 11.90 -4.63 4.40
C HIS A 95 11.27 -3.38 5.02
N ASP A 96 9.95 -3.34 5.18
CA ASP A 96 9.28 -2.20 5.79
C ASP A 96 8.61 -2.55 7.13
N MET A 97 9.19 -3.52 7.85
CA MET A 97 8.65 -4.03 9.11
C MET A 97 8.61 -3.01 10.25
N TRP A 98 9.37 -1.93 10.16
CA TRP A 98 9.42 -0.88 11.19
C TRP A 98 8.47 0.27 10.90
N ALA A 99 7.49 0.06 10.03
CA ALA A 99 6.38 0.97 9.85
C ALA A 99 5.38 0.76 11.00
N PHE A 100 4.95 1.85 11.63
CA PHE A 100 4.04 1.79 12.78
C PHE A 100 2.73 2.51 12.46
N ASP A 101 2.59 3.76 12.86
CA ASP A 101 1.31 4.46 12.77
C ASP A 101 1.27 5.59 11.74
N TYR A 102 2.40 5.95 11.15
CA TYR A 102 2.48 7.07 10.23
C TYR A 102 1.54 6.89 9.03
N PHE A 103 1.56 5.72 8.41
CA PHE A 103 0.73 5.46 7.23
C PHE A 103 -0.76 5.52 7.56
N THR A 104 -1.15 5.05 8.74
CA THR A 104 -2.53 5.10 9.18
C THR A 104 -2.95 6.52 9.53
N GLU A 105 -2.18 7.20 10.36
CA GLU A 105 -2.54 8.53 10.87
C GLU A 105 -2.45 9.62 9.81
N GLU A 106 -1.39 9.59 8.99
CA GLU A 106 -1.14 10.66 8.04
C GLU A 106 -1.68 10.37 6.65
N LEU A 107 -1.69 9.10 6.22
CA LEU A 107 -2.08 8.75 4.87
C LEU A 107 -3.43 8.01 4.78
N GLY A 108 -4.06 7.69 5.90
CA GLY A 108 -5.37 7.05 5.90
C GLY A 108 -5.36 5.59 5.47
N VAL A 109 -4.22 4.92 5.54
CA VAL A 109 -4.03 3.54 5.10
C VAL A 109 -4.37 2.56 6.22
N LYS A 110 -4.98 1.44 5.89
CA LYS A 110 -5.16 0.33 6.83
C LYS A 110 -3.93 -0.57 6.80
N MET A 111 -3.30 -0.74 7.97
CA MET A 111 -2.06 -1.50 8.10
C MET A 111 -2.33 -2.89 8.64
N TYR A 112 -1.60 -3.88 8.09
CA TYR A 112 -1.69 -5.28 8.52
C TYR A 112 -0.29 -5.83 8.72
N ARG A 113 -0.06 -6.50 9.86
CA ARG A 113 1.24 -7.13 10.17
C ARG A 113 1.24 -8.62 9.87
N ASP A 114 0.05 -9.20 9.69
CA ASP A 114 -0.15 -10.61 9.41
C ASP A 114 -1.08 -10.79 8.23
N HIS A 115 -1.22 -12.03 7.79
CA HIS A 115 -2.16 -12.38 6.75
C HIS A 115 -3.59 -12.12 7.21
N GLU A 116 -4.43 -11.72 6.28
CA GLU A 116 -5.85 -11.49 6.53
C GLU A 116 -6.68 -12.15 5.44
N GLU A 117 -7.85 -12.63 5.82
CA GLU A 117 -8.82 -13.16 4.87
C GLU A 117 -9.80 -12.07 4.47
N PHE A 118 -10.03 -11.95 3.17
CA PHE A 118 -10.98 -10.99 2.60
C PHE A 118 -11.98 -11.73 1.72
N GLU A 119 -13.19 -11.19 1.65
CA GLU A 119 -14.20 -11.71 0.74
C GLU A 119 -14.70 -10.56 -0.14
N PHE A 120 -14.63 -10.77 -1.46
CA PHE A 120 -15.09 -9.79 -2.43
C PHE A 120 -16.06 -10.48 -3.40
N SER A 121 -17.31 -10.02 -3.41
CA SER A 121 -18.35 -10.56 -4.28
C SER A 121 -18.48 -12.09 -4.20
N GLY A 122 -18.43 -12.63 -2.98
CA GLY A 122 -18.56 -14.04 -2.70
C GLY A 122 -17.29 -14.87 -2.86
N LYS A 123 -16.19 -14.26 -3.29
CA LYS A 123 -14.89 -14.94 -3.42
C LYS A 123 -14.01 -14.63 -2.24
N LYS A 124 -13.33 -15.63 -1.70
CA LYS A 124 -12.43 -15.49 -0.57
C LYS A 124 -10.99 -15.33 -1.05
N PHE A 125 -10.28 -14.39 -0.42
CA PHE A 125 -8.87 -14.10 -0.69
C PHE A 125 -8.11 -14.15 0.61
N PHE A 126 -6.97 -14.84 0.62
CA PHE A 126 -6.05 -14.86 1.73
C PHE A 126 -4.84 -14.03 1.32
N ILE A 127 -4.69 -12.85 1.92
CA ILE A 127 -3.73 -11.84 1.47
C ILE A 127 -2.67 -11.62 2.54
N GLY A 128 -1.41 -11.55 2.12
CA GLY A 128 -0.29 -11.27 2.97
C GLY A 128 1.01 -11.31 2.21
N HIS A 129 2.10 -10.84 2.83
CA HIS A 129 3.43 -10.94 2.25
C HIS A 129 3.98 -12.34 2.50
N GLY A 130 4.67 -12.93 1.52
CA GLY A 130 5.04 -14.35 1.52
C GLY A 130 6.01 -14.78 2.61
N ASP A 131 6.75 -13.87 3.23
CA ASP A 131 7.74 -14.21 4.25
C ASP A 131 7.12 -14.70 5.56
N GLY A 132 5.83 -14.54 5.75
CA GLY A 132 5.10 -15.02 6.92
C GLY A 132 4.44 -16.38 6.75
N LEU A 133 4.62 -16.99 5.61
CA LEU A 133 3.95 -18.26 5.29
C LEU A 133 4.75 -19.49 5.73
#